data_7c6ec1b4141ad1a5cfa62fb95e29b140
#
_entry.id   7c6ec1b4141ad1a5cfa62fb95e29b140
#
_cell.length_a   1.000
_cell.length_b   1.000
_cell.length_c   1.000
_cell.angle_alpha   90.00
_cell.angle_beta   90.00
_cell.angle_gamma   90.00
#
_symmetry.space_group_name_H-M   'P 1'
#
loop_
_entity.id
_entity.type
_entity.pdbx_description
1 polymer ?
#
loop_
_entity_poly.entity_id
_entity_poly.type
_entity_poly.pdbx_seq_one_letter_code
_entity_poly.pdbx_strand_id
1 'polypeptide(L)'
;KLLDWKAALLADGRDTIEGMQEGTRNIPDVADRASEETDRALELRTRDRQRKLVSKIDSALRRIEDGSYGWCDATGEPISLKRLEARPTANLSLEAQERHERKEKVHRDD
;
A
#
# COMPACT_ATOMS: atom_id res chain seq x y z
N LYS A 1 -15.85 0.81 -5.52
CA LYS A 1 -14.68 1.69 -5.33
C LYS A 1 -13.42 0.92 -4.94
N LEU A 2 -13.48 0.10 -3.89
CA LEU A 2 -12.35 -0.72 -3.45
C LEU A 2 -11.96 -1.78 -4.48
N LEU A 3 -12.93 -2.44 -5.10
CA LEU A 3 -12.67 -3.45 -6.14
C LEU A 3 -12.03 -2.83 -7.38
N ASP A 4 -12.50 -1.67 -7.79
CA ASP A 4 -11.92 -0.94 -8.93
C ASP A 4 -10.49 -0.51 -8.62
N TRP A 5 -10.24 -0.01 -7.42
CA TRP A 5 -8.90 0.37 -6.98
C TRP A 5 -7.95 -0.83 -6.94
N LYS A 6 -8.42 -1.96 -6.40
CA LYS A 6 -7.64 -3.19 -6.38
C LYS A 6 -7.28 -3.66 -7.79
N ALA A 7 -8.24 -3.64 -8.72
CA ALA A 7 -8.01 -4.02 -10.12
C ALA A 7 -6.96 -3.12 -10.78
N ALA A 8 -7.03 -1.81 -10.55
CA ALA A 8 -6.05 -0.86 -11.08
C ALA A 8 -4.64 -1.13 -10.54
N LEU A 9 -4.50 -1.42 -9.24
CA LEU A 9 -3.21 -1.74 -8.62
C LEU A 9 -2.62 -3.02 -9.16
N LEU A 10 -3.43 -4.05 -9.39
CA LEU A 10 -2.95 -5.31 -9.95
C LEU A 10 -2.50 -5.13 -11.41
N ALA A 11 -3.20 -4.31 -12.20
CA ALA A 11 -2.80 -3.99 -13.57
C ALA A 11 -1.47 -3.25 -13.59
N ASP A 12 -1.28 -2.25 -12.74
CA ASP A 12 -0.02 -1.50 -12.61
C ASP A 12 1.13 -2.41 -12.21
N GLY A 13 0.88 -3.35 -11.30
CA GLY A 13 1.88 -4.34 -10.89
C GLY A 13 2.33 -5.24 -12.03
N ARG A 14 1.43 -5.66 -12.91
CA ARG A 14 1.77 -6.43 -14.10
C ARG A 14 2.62 -5.62 -15.07
N ASP A 15 2.26 -4.38 -15.33
CA ASP A 15 3.00 -3.49 -16.20
C ASP A 15 4.43 -3.28 -15.69
N THR A 16 4.60 -3.11 -14.39
CA THR A 16 5.89 -2.98 -13.73
C THR A 16 6.76 -4.23 -13.96
N ILE A 17 6.18 -5.42 -13.79
CA ILE A 17 6.89 -6.69 -14.00
C ILE A 17 7.30 -6.84 -15.47
N GLU A 18 6.43 -6.56 -16.40
CA GLU A 18 6.71 -6.63 -17.83
C GLU A 18 7.83 -5.66 -18.23
N GLY A 19 7.79 -4.43 -17.73
CA GLY A 19 8.85 -3.45 -17.93
C GLY A 19 10.20 -3.91 -17.39
N MET A 20 10.23 -4.55 -16.23
CA MET A 20 11.44 -5.14 -15.66
C MET A 20 12.00 -6.27 -16.53
N GLN A 21 11.15 -7.13 -17.06
CA GLN A 21 11.57 -8.23 -17.94
C GLN A 21 12.12 -7.72 -19.26
N GLU A 22 11.52 -6.70 -19.83
CA GLU A 22 12.02 -6.07 -21.06
C GLU A 22 13.38 -5.38 -20.83
N GLY A 23 13.54 -4.68 -19.70
CA GLY A 23 14.76 -4.00 -19.33
C GLY A 23 15.97 -4.93 -19.17
N THR A 24 15.77 -6.20 -18.81
CA THR A 24 16.86 -7.15 -18.63
C THR A 24 17.43 -7.70 -19.93
N ARG A 25 16.79 -7.45 -21.07
CA ARG A 25 17.21 -8.02 -22.35
C ARG A 25 18.22 -7.19 -23.14
N ASN A 26 18.41 -5.91 -22.79
CA ASN A 26 19.21 -4.97 -23.55
C ASN A 26 20.12 -4.11 -22.68
N ILE A 27 21.22 -4.69 -22.16
CA ILE A 27 22.19 -3.94 -21.37
C ILE A 27 23.51 -3.84 -22.12
N PRO A 28 23.84 -2.68 -22.77
CA PRO A 28 25.05 -2.60 -23.59
C PRO A 28 26.35 -2.31 -22.83
N ASP A 29 26.31 -1.67 -21.63
CA ASP A 29 27.53 -1.38 -20.88
C ASP A 29 27.34 -1.34 -19.35
N VAL A 30 28.47 -1.16 -18.60
CA VAL A 30 28.52 -1.22 -17.13
C VAL A 30 27.77 -0.02 -16.49
N ALA A 31 27.82 1.16 -17.09
CA ALA A 31 27.13 2.35 -16.60
C ALA A 31 25.61 2.19 -16.71
N ASP A 32 25.15 1.63 -17.83
CA ASP A 32 23.73 1.32 -18.03
C ASP A 32 23.25 0.25 -17.06
N ARG A 33 24.10 -0.74 -16.71
CA ARG A 33 23.79 -1.74 -15.70
C ARG A 33 23.54 -1.12 -14.34
N ALA A 34 24.39 -0.19 -13.90
CA ALA A 34 24.26 0.47 -12.60
C ALA A 34 22.96 1.26 -12.53
N SER A 35 22.61 1.98 -13.60
CA SER A 35 21.36 2.73 -13.70
C SER A 35 20.15 1.79 -13.68
N GLU A 36 20.21 0.68 -14.44
CA GLU A 36 19.12 -0.31 -14.48
C GLU A 36 18.93 -1.02 -13.14
N GLU A 37 19.99 -1.33 -12.42
CA GLU A 37 19.89 -1.92 -11.08
C GLU A 37 19.20 -0.98 -10.10
N THR A 38 19.51 0.33 -10.17
CA THR A 38 18.84 1.35 -9.36
C THR A 38 17.37 1.45 -9.72
N ASP A 39 17.05 1.50 -11.01
CA ASP A 39 15.67 1.55 -11.51
C ASP A 39 14.89 0.30 -11.09
N ARG A 40 15.51 -0.86 -11.20
CA ARG A 40 14.92 -2.14 -10.79
C ARG A 40 14.62 -2.14 -9.29
N ALA A 41 15.54 -1.63 -8.47
CA ALA A 41 15.34 -1.52 -7.03
C ALA A 41 14.16 -0.61 -6.69
N LEU A 42 14.01 0.52 -7.40
CA LEU A 42 12.86 1.41 -7.24
C LEU A 42 11.55 0.74 -7.67
N GLU A 43 11.56 0.01 -8.78
CA GLU A 43 10.40 -0.75 -9.26
C GLU A 43 9.97 -1.83 -8.26
N LEU A 44 10.93 -2.54 -7.67
CA LEU A 44 10.66 -3.56 -6.64
C LEU A 44 10.04 -2.94 -5.39
N ARG A 45 10.52 -1.77 -4.96
CA ARG A 45 9.92 -1.03 -3.83
C ARG A 45 8.50 -0.59 -4.13
N THR A 46 8.25 -0.11 -5.34
CA THR A 46 6.91 0.27 -5.80
C THR A 46 5.98 -0.93 -5.79
N ARG A 47 6.46 -2.07 -6.31
CA ARG A 47 5.71 -3.33 -6.32
C ARG A 47 5.36 -3.81 -4.91
N ASP A 48 6.32 -3.74 -3.97
CA ASP A 48 6.08 -4.11 -2.58
C ASP A 48 5.05 -3.20 -1.91
N ARG A 49 5.11 -1.90 -2.19
CA ARG A 49 4.13 -0.93 -1.70
C ARG A 49 2.74 -1.23 -2.24
N GLN A 50 2.63 -1.54 -3.54
CA GLN A 50 1.36 -1.92 -4.18
C GLN A 50 0.80 -3.20 -3.59
N ARG A 51 1.65 -4.19 -3.32
CA ARG A 51 1.25 -5.46 -2.69
C ARG A 51 0.67 -5.24 -1.29
N LYS A 52 1.32 -4.40 -0.48
CA LYS A 52 0.84 -4.04 0.85
C LYS A 52 -0.49 -3.31 0.78
N LEU A 53 -0.66 -2.43 -0.19
CA LEU A 53 -1.91 -1.70 -0.40
C LEU A 53 -3.04 -2.64 -0.83
N VAL A 54 -2.78 -3.59 -1.73
CA VAL A 54 -3.75 -4.63 -2.12
C VAL A 54 -4.17 -5.45 -0.90
N SER A 55 -3.23 -5.81 -0.04
CA SER A 55 -3.53 -6.53 1.21
C SER A 55 -4.45 -5.72 2.13
N LYS A 56 -4.24 -4.41 2.24
CA LYS A 56 -5.10 -3.51 3.01
C LYS A 56 -6.51 -3.41 2.41
N ILE A 57 -6.60 -3.38 1.07
CA ILE A 57 -7.90 -3.37 0.37
C ILE A 57 -8.65 -4.68 0.62
N ASP A 58 -7.97 -5.82 0.51
CA ASP A 58 -8.57 -7.13 0.79
C ASP A 58 -9.08 -7.21 2.24
N SER A 59 -8.33 -6.68 3.18
CA SER A 59 -8.75 -6.58 4.58
C SER A 59 -10.01 -5.72 4.73
N ALA A 60 -10.07 -4.59 4.03
CA ALA A 60 -11.24 -3.72 4.04
C ALA A 60 -12.47 -4.42 3.45
N LEU A 61 -12.29 -5.16 2.34
CA LEU A 61 -13.37 -5.93 1.73
C LEU A 61 -13.91 -7.01 2.68
N ARG A 62 -13.04 -7.70 3.41
CA ARG A 62 -13.46 -8.67 4.43
C ARG A 62 -14.26 -8.01 5.55
N ARG A 63 -13.87 -6.81 5.97
CA ARG A 63 -14.61 -6.05 6.99
C ARG A 63 -15.98 -5.62 6.51
N ILE A 64 -16.15 -5.32 5.23
CA ILE A 64 -17.47 -5.05 4.64
C ILE A 64 -18.34 -6.30 4.74
N GLU A 65 -17.79 -7.47 4.41
CA GLU A 65 -18.52 -8.74 4.47
C GLU A 65 -18.95 -9.11 5.89
N ASP A 66 -18.09 -8.89 6.90
CA ASP A 66 -18.39 -9.23 8.29
C ASP A 66 -19.08 -8.11 9.07
N GLY A 67 -19.30 -6.95 8.45
CA GLY A 67 -20.00 -5.82 9.06
C GLY A 67 -19.16 -4.93 9.95
N SER A 68 -17.84 -5.13 10.01
CA SER A 68 -16.96 -4.31 10.86
C SER A 68 -16.33 -3.11 10.13
N TYR A 69 -16.56 -2.98 8.83
CA TYR A 69 -16.05 -1.85 8.06
C TYR A 69 -16.60 -0.51 8.58
N GLY A 70 -15.72 0.48 8.68
CA GLY A 70 -16.08 1.80 9.16
C GLY A 70 -15.99 1.98 10.67
N TRP A 71 -15.59 0.94 11.40
CA TRP A 71 -15.40 0.99 12.85
C TRP A 71 -13.90 0.98 13.18
N CYS A 72 -13.49 1.79 14.14
CA CYS A 72 -12.10 1.86 14.59
C CYS A 72 -11.73 0.58 15.36
N ASP A 73 -10.69 -0.12 14.91
CA ASP A 73 -10.23 -1.35 15.58
C ASP A 73 -9.70 -1.11 17.00
N ALA A 74 -9.18 0.08 17.27
CA ALA A 74 -8.61 0.41 18.57
C ALA A 74 -9.64 0.89 19.59
N THR A 75 -10.65 1.67 19.17
CA THR A 75 -11.60 2.30 20.09
C THR A 75 -13.01 1.75 19.98
N GLY A 76 -13.34 1.04 18.92
CA GLY A 76 -14.69 0.56 18.64
C GLY A 76 -15.68 1.65 18.21
N GLU A 77 -15.20 2.88 18.03
CA GLU A 77 -16.01 4.00 17.58
C GLU A 77 -16.10 4.08 16.07
N PRO A 78 -17.16 4.69 15.50
CA PRO A 78 -17.24 4.85 14.05
C PRO A 78 -16.13 5.75 13.51
N ILE A 79 -15.57 5.36 12.35
CA ILE A 79 -14.62 6.20 11.61
C ILE A 79 -15.41 7.22 10.80
N SER A 80 -14.97 8.48 10.75
CA SER A 80 -15.70 9.53 10.03
C SER A 80 -15.80 9.22 8.54
N LEU A 81 -16.90 9.60 7.92
CA LEU A 81 -17.13 9.38 6.49
C LEU A 81 -16.08 10.08 5.64
N LYS A 82 -15.65 11.28 6.04
CA LYS A 82 -14.60 12.03 5.35
C LYS A 82 -13.29 11.26 5.34
N ARG A 83 -12.93 10.61 6.45
CA ARG A 83 -11.72 9.81 6.53
C ARG A 83 -11.80 8.57 5.64
N LEU A 84 -12.96 7.92 5.60
CA LEU A 84 -13.17 6.75 4.74
C LEU A 84 -13.16 7.13 3.25
N GLU A 85 -13.66 8.31 2.91
CA GLU A 85 -13.59 8.81 1.54
C GLU A 85 -12.14 9.09 1.12
N ALA A 86 -11.34 9.67 2.01
CA ALA A 86 -9.94 9.96 1.76
C ALA A 86 -9.07 8.68 1.81
N ARG A 87 -9.38 7.77 2.73
CA ARG A 87 -8.66 6.50 2.92
C ARG A 87 -9.66 5.35 3.08
N PRO A 88 -10.12 4.74 1.98
CA PRO A 88 -11.12 3.66 2.06
C PRO A 88 -10.65 2.42 2.83
N THR A 89 -9.35 2.25 3.02
CA THR A 89 -8.76 1.14 3.78
C THR A 89 -8.52 1.46 5.25
N ALA A 90 -8.91 2.65 5.72
CA ALA A 90 -8.68 3.06 7.11
C ALA A 90 -9.42 2.12 8.08
N ASN A 91 -8.70 1.63 9.09
CA ASN A 91 -9.23 0.79 10.15
C ASN A 91 -9.09 1.44 11.53
N LEU A 92 -8.56 2.65 11.58
CA LEU A 92 -8.41 3.44 12.80
C LEU A 92 -8.99 4.84 12.58
N SER A 93 -9.60 5.39 13.61
CA SER A 93 -9.97 6.82 13.61
C SER A 93 -8.72 7.67 13.54
N LEU A 94 -8.86 8.94 13.14
CA LEU A 94 -7.72 9.85 13.07
C LEU A 94 -6.98 9.94 14.42
N GLU A 95 -7.73 10.04 15.51
CA GLU A 95 -7.17 10.10 16.86
C GLU A 95 -6.40 8.83 17.23
N ALA A 96 -6.95 7.66 16.90
CA ALA A 96 -6.31 6.38 17.16
C ALA A 96 -5.04 6.21 16.32
N GLN A 97 -5.05 6.67 15.07
CA GLN A 97 -3.89 6.63 14.18
C GLN A 97 -2.76 7.52 14.73
N GLU A 98 -3.08 8.73 15.14
CA GLU A 98 -2.11 9.64 15.72
C GLU A 98 -1.50 9.08 17.01
N ARG A 99 -2.31 8.44 17.84
CA ARG A 99 -1.86 7.81 19.08
C ARG A 99 -0.91 6.64 18.79
N HIS A 100 -1.22 5.85 17.79
CA HIS A 100 -0.38 4.73 17.35
C HIS A 100 0.98 5.24 16.84
N GLU A 101 0.99 6.26 16.03
CA GLU A 101 2.21 6.89 15.51
C GLU A 101 3.08 7.46 16.62
N ARG A 102 2.48 8.07 17.64
CA ARG A 102 3.21 8.57 18.80
C ARG A 102 3.88 7.45 19.60
N LYS A 103 3.20 6.32 19.78
CA LYS A 103 3.77 5.15 20.43
C LYS A 103 4.96 4.58 19.66
N GLU A 104 4.85 4.49 18.34
CA GLU A 104 5.95 4.05 17.49
C GLU A 104 7.17 4.96 17.62
N LYS A 105 6.96 6.28 17.65
CA LYS A 105 8.04 7.25 17.83
C LYS A 105 8.77 7.06 19.17
N VAL A 106 8.03 6.87 20.24
CA VAL A 106 8.61 6.65 21.58
C VAL A 106 9.42 5.36 21.62
N HIS A 107 8.92 4.29 21.00
CA HIS A 107 9.65 3.01 20.96
C HIS A 107 10.90 3.06 20.08
N ARG A 108 10.95 3.92 19.07
CA ARG A 108 12.13 4.10 18.23
C ARG A 108 13.25 4.88 18.94
N ASP A 109 12.89 5.77 19.84
CA ASP A 109 13.84 6.62 20.58
C ASP A 109 14.48 5.87 21.76
N ASP A 110 13.96 4.73 22.14
CA ASP A 110 14.52 3.82 23.13
C ASP A 110 15.47 2.82 22.48
#